data_d2a864427464240b7d9e73d54828ef21
#
_entry.id   d2a864427464240b7d9e73d54828ef21
#
_cell.length_a   1.000
_cell.length_b   1.000
_cell.length_c   1.000
_cell.angle_alpha   90.00
_cell.angle_beta   90.00
_cell.angle_gamma   90.00
#
_symmetry.space_group_name_H-M   'P 1'
#
loop_
_entity.id
_entity.type
_entity.pdbx_description
1 polymer ?
#
loop_
_entity_poly.entity_id
_entity_poly.type
_entity_poly.pdbx_seq_one_letter_code
_entity_poly.pdbx_strand_id
1 'polypeptide(L)'
;MTGIPGDLSSLEQVREAFLFLSERLPASLQKPRVAIVCGSGLGGLATTIRNMPRAEFDYSSIPHFPCLTVAGHAGKLVFGLLDEQLPIVLMVGRAHYYEGHSINQVTFPIRVFKHLGVDTLVLTNAAGGLNPEYAVGDIVLLNDHIFLAGLAGTHPLRGPNTEEFGPRFPPLSDAYDLELRRQVHRAWREVMDAKSERKLHEGVYAFVGGPTYETRAECRMLHQLGADVVGMSTVPEIVVARHCGIRVLALSLVTNNAVLSPVPRGDDSRIQEKPAKELDAILREGKANHEEVLEAGRLAAIDMQRLVVQTVSNTFNHD
;
A
#
# COMPACT_ATOMS: atom_id res chain seq x y z
N MET A 1 15.44 31.27 -13.53
CA MET A 1 14.78 30.55 -12.43
C MET A 1 15.88 30.10 -11.48
N THR A 2 16.11 30.88 -10.44
CA THR A 2 17.18 30.65 -9.47
C THR A 2 16.67 29.68 -8.42
N GLY A 3 17.10 28.41 -8.51
CA GLY A 3 16.96 27.47 -7.41
C GLY A 3 17.72 28.00 -6.20
N ILE A 4 17.20 27.78 -5.01
CA ILE A 4 17.89 28.09 -3.75
C ILE A 4 19.18 27.26 -3.76
N PRO A 5 20.38 27.85 -3.61
CA PRO A 5 21.62 27.07 -3.60
C PRO A 5 21.65 26.19 -2.34
N GLY A 6 21.59 24.86 -2.54
CA GLY A 6 21.72 23.87 -1.48
C GLY A 6 20.75 22.71 -1.50
N ASP A 7 19.60 22.79 -2.20
CA ASP A 7 18.68 21.65 -2.33
C ASP A 7 19.06 20.81 -3.58
N LEU A 8 19.44 19.55 -3.33
CA LEU A 8 19.65 18.55 -4.37
C LEU A 8 18.33 18.32 -5.13
N SER A 9 18.40 18.15 -6.45
CA SER A 9 17.24 17.74 -7.22
C SER A 9 16.77 16.34 -6.78
N SER A 10 15.51 16.03 -6.99
CA SER A 10 14.95 14.69 -6.64
C SER A 10 15.72 13.55 -7.30
N LEU A 11 16.29 13.77 -8.48
CA LEU A 11 17.10 12.79 -9.19
C LEU A 11 18.46 12.56 -8.50
N GLU A 12 19.14 13.63 -8.04
CA GLU A 12 20.39 13.53 -7.31
C GLU A 12 20.20 12.78 -5.99
N GLN A 13 19.13 13.08 -5.24
CA GLN A 13 18.78 12.37 -4.01
C GLN A 13 18.56 10.87 -4.26
N VAL A 14 17.85 10.52 -5.35
CA VAL A 14 17.62 9.11 -5.73
C VAL A 14 18.93 8.43 -6.10
N ARG A 15 19.83 9.12 -6.82
CA ARG A 15 21.15 8.57 -7.17
C ARG A 15 22.02 8.32 -5.94
N GLU A 16 21.99 9.21 -4.95
CA GLU A 16 22.74 8.99 -3.69
C GLU A 16 22.22 7.76 -2.95
N ALA A 17 20.90 7.59 -2.80
CA ALA A 17 20.30 6.42 -2.16
C ALA A 17 20.61 5.14 -2.96
N PHE A 18 20.53 5.18 -4.28
CA PHE A 18 20.87 4.07 -5.15
C PHE A 18 22.34 3.65 -5.03
N LEU A 19 23.28 4.59 -5.05
CA LEU A 19 24.71 4.32 -4.89
C LEU A 19 25.00 3.69 -3.53
N PHE A 20 24.43 4.27 -2.45
CA PHE A 20 24.57 3.72 -1.10
C PHE A 20 24.18 2.25 -1.02
N LEU A 21 23.03 1.88 -1.64
CA LEU A 21 22.54 0.50 -1.64
C LEU A 21 23.38 -0.40 -2.54
N SER A 22 23.66 0.03 -3.79
CA SER A 22 24.33 -0.80 -4.79
C SER A 22 25.77 -1.16 -4.38
N GLU A 23 26.49 -0.26 -3.70
CA GLU A 23 27.83 -0.52 -3.18
C GLU A 23 27.87 -1.53 -2.03
N ARG A 24 26.76 -1.70 -1.31
CA ARG A 24 26.67 -2.56 -0.12
C ARG A 24 25.92 -3.87 -0.34
N LEU A 25 25.21 -3.98 -1.46
CA LEU A 25 24.49 -5.19 -1.83
C LEU A 25 25.43 -6.25 -2.43
N PRO A 26 25.28 -7.53 -2.04
CA PRO A 26 25.88 -8.64 -2.78
C PRO A 26 25.52 -8.58 -4.27
N ALA A 27 26.40 -8.97 -5.15
CA ALA A 27 26.23 -8.90 -6.62
C ALA A 27 24.91 -9.55 -7.09
N SER A 28 24.51 -10.67 -6.46
CA SER A 28 23.27 -11.38 -6.78
C SER A 28 21.98 -10.63 -6.37
N LEU A 29 22.09 -9.59 -5.54
CA LEU A 29 20.95 -8.81 -5.03
C LEU A 29 20.91 -7.37 -5.59
N GLN A 30 21.89 -6.97 -6.40
CA GLN A 30 22.00 -5.58 -6.90
C GLN A 30 20.91 -5.16 -7.89
N LYS A 31 20.22 -6.14 -8.51
CA LYS A 31 19.18 -5.88 -9.51
C LYS A 31 17.91 -6.64 -9.14
N PRO A 32 17.20 -6.23 -8.07
CA PRO A 32 15.92 -6.86 -7.72
C PRO A 32 14.89 -6.60 -8.82
N ARG A 33 14.22 -7.65 -9.28
CA ARG A 33 13.14 -7.53 -10.28
C ARG A 33 11.82 -7.12 -9.64
N VAL A 34 11.58 -7.53 -8.40
CA VAL A 34 10.32 -7.28 -7.69
C VAL A 34 10.58 -6.50 -6.42
N ALA A 35 9.82 -5.43 -6.22
CA ALA A 35 9.70 -4.76 -4.92
C ALA A 35 8.34 -5.11 -4.29
N ILE A 36 8.33 -5.45 -3.00
CA ILE A 36 7.10 -5.74 -2.26
C ILE A 36 6.99 -4.79 -1.08
N VAL A 37 5.94 -3.99 -1.05
CA VAL A 37 5.65 -3.07 0.05
C VAL A 37 4.74 -3.76 1.06
N CYS A 38 5.26 -3.99 2.26
CA CYS A 38 4.55 -4.62 3.36
C CYS A 38 3.82 -3.56 4.19
N GLY A 39 2.49 -3.52 4.11
CA GLY A 39 1.63 -2.62 4.88
C GLY A 39 1.44 -3.05 6.33
N SER A 40 0.58 -2.33 7.05
CA SER A 40 0.28 -2.55 8.47
C SER A 40 -0.15 -3.99 8.75
N GLY A 41 0.51 -4.64 9.73
CA GLY A 41 0.28 -6.04 10.09
C GLY A 41 0.89 -7.07 9.14
N LEU A 42 1.45 -6.68 7.99
CA LEU A 42 1.92 -7.58 6.93
C LEU A 42 3.45 -7.69 6.84
N GLY A 43 4.19 -7.14 7.81
CA GLY A 43 5.66 -7.17 7.86
C GLY A 43 6.28 -8.58 7.94
N GLY A 44 5.49 -9.59 8.25
CA GLY A 44 5.92 -11.00 8.30
C GLY A 44 6.43 -11.57 6.98
N LEU A 45 6.13 -10.92 5.82
CA LEU A 45 6.74 -11.29 4.53
C LEU A 45 8.28 -11.31 4.59
N ALA A 46 8.91 -10.48 5.43
CA ALA A 46 10.36 -10.50 5.61
C ALA A 46 10.91 -11.83 6.16
N THR A 47 10.07 -12.64 6.79
CA THR A 47 10.45 -13.97 7.28
C THR A 47 10.45 -15.04 6.19
N THR A 48 9.89 -14.78 5.02
CA THR A 48 9.91 -15.70 3.88
C THR A 48 11.28 -15.74 3.21
N ILE A 49 12.05 -14.64 3.31
CA ILE A 49 13.44 -14.58 2.85
C ILE A 49 14.35 -15.07 4.00
N ARG A 50 14.55 -16.37 4.08
CA ARG A 50 15.35 -16.97 5.17
C ARG A 50 16.77 -17.30 4.77
N ASN A 51 16.99 -17.60 3.50
CA ASN A 51 18.27 -18.10 2.99
C ASN A 51 19.21 -16.96 2.60
N MET A 52 20.51 -17.20 2.69
CA MET A 52 21.52 -16.31 2.13
C MET A 52 21.60 -16.47 0.61
N PRO A 53 21.88 -15.41 -0.17
CA PRO A 53 22.27 -14.08 0.32
C PRO A 53 21.08 -13.24 0.79
N ARG A 54 21.28 -12.50 1.89
CA ARG A 54 20.30 -11.55 2.44
C ARG A 54 21.03 -10.29 2.92
N ALA A 55 20.44 -9.12 2.68
CA ALA A 55 20.94 -7.83 3.18
C ALA A 55 19.78 -6.99 3.71
N GLU A 56 20.00 -6.30 4.83
CA GLU A 56 19.00 -5.42 5.45
C GLU A 56 19.60 -4.03 5.65
N PHE A 57 18.77 -3.00 5.43
CA PHE A 57 19.13 -1.59 5.62
C PHE A 57 17.99 -0.86 6.32
N ASP A 58 18.27 -0.31 7.50
CA ASP A 58 17.32 0.58 8.17
C ASP A 58 17.13 1.87 7.33
N TYR A 59 15.93 2.39 7.25
CA TYR A 59 15.65 3.62 6.47
C TYR A 59 16.50 4.79 6.92
N SER A 60 16.75 4.91 8.22
CA SER A 60 17.61 5.96 8.79
C SER A 60 19.07 5.91 8.30
N SER A 61 19.53 4.78 7.79
CA SER A 61 20.87 4.62 7.21
C SER A 61 20.92 4.96 5.71
N ILE A 62 19.78 4.96 5.02
CA ILE A 62 19.72 5.18 3.59
C ILE A 62 19.50 6.67 3.33
N PRO A 63 20.35 7.33 2.54
CA PRO A 63 20.19 8.75 2.23
C PRO A 63 18.78 9.09 1.73
N HIS A 64 18.18 10.14 2.28
CA HIS A 64 16.87 10.71 1.88
C HIS A 64 15.65 9.81 2.10
N PHE A 65 15.80 8.62 2.67
CA PHE A 65 14.65 7.78 2.99
C PHE A 65 13.82 8.41 4.12
N PRO A 66 12.48 8.30 4.06
CA PRO A 66 11.61 8.84 5.11
C PRO A 66 11.73 8.03 6.39
N CYS A 67 11.80 8.73 7.54
CA CYS A 67 11.71 8.09 8.85
C CYS A 67 10.25 7.77 9.17
N LEU A 68 9.99 6.59 9.72
CA LEU A 68 8.65 6.14 10.08
C LEU A 68 8.35 6.44 11.54
N THR A 69 7.10 6.79 11.82
CA THR A 69 6.61 7.07 13.20
C THR A 69 5.48 6.13 13.62
N VAL A 70 4.91 5.37 12.68
CA VAL A 70 3.77 4.49 12.93
C VAL A 70 4.23 3.19 13.61
N ALA A 71 3.58 2.84 14.73
CA ALA A 71 3.82 1.59 15.42
C ALA A 71 3.56 0.37 14.50
N GLY A 72 4.42 -0.65 14.58
CA GLY A 72 4.33 -1.85 13.75
C GLY A 72 5.04 -1.77 12.39
N HIS A 73 5.59 -0.61 12.02
CA HIS A 73 6.42 -0.42 10.84
C HIS A 73 7.91 -0.49 11.22
N ALA A 74 8.62 -1.52 10.75
CA ALA A 74 10.03 -1.73 11.11
C ALA A 74 10.97 -0.70 10.46
N GLY A 75 10.58 -0.09 9.35
CA GLY A 75 11.36 0.95 8.67
C GLY A 75 12.67 0.42 8.07
N LYS A 76 12.62 -0.69 7.33
CA LYS A 76 13.81 -1.28 6.71
C LYS A 76 13.53 -1.84 5.32
N LEU A 77 14.56 -1.85 4.47
CA LEU A 77 14.61 -2.64 3.25
C LEU A 77 15.26 -3.99 3.53
N VAL A 78 14.67 -5.07 3.02
CA VAL A 78 15.22 -6.42 3.10
C VAL A 78 15.38 -6.94 1.69
N PHE A 79 16.60 -7.19 1.27
CA PHE A 79 16.94 -7.79 -0.02
C PHE A 79 17.23 -9.27 0.15
N GLY A 80 16.80 -10.07 -0.81
CA GLY A 80 17.07 -11.50 -0.82
C GLY A 80 16.55 -12.17 -2.08
N LEU A 81 16.61 -13.50 -2.08
CA LEU A 81 16.12 -14.32 -3.18
C LEU A 81 14.78 -14.97 -2.80
N LEU A 82 13.80 -14.86 -3.67
CA LEU A 82 12.61 -15.68 -3.63
C LEU A 82 12.86 -16.93 -4.48
N ASP A 83 12.44 -18.11 -3.98
CA ASP A 83 12.65 -19.41 -4.66
C ASP A 83 14.12 -19.63 -5.09
N GLU A 84 15.09 -19.10 -4.28
CA GLU A 84 16.53 -19.22 -4.46
C GLU A 84 17.10 -18.56 -5.73
N GLN A 85 16.27 -17.98 -6.58
CA GLN A 85 16.68 -17.45 -7.89
C GLN A 85 16.26 -16.01 -8.15
N LEU A 86 15.06 -15.60 -7.73
CA LEU A 86 14.50 -14.30 -8.05
C LEU A 86 14.95 -13.23 -7.04
N PRO A 87 15.79 -12.27 -7.42
CA PRO A 87 16.17 -11.16 -6.53
C PRO A 87 14.98 -10.24 -6.29
N ILE A 88 14.64 -10.03 -5.02
CA ILE A 88 13.54 -9.16 -4.60
C ILE A 88 14.00 -8.19 -3.50
N VAL A 89 13.26 -7.10 -3.35
CA VAL A 89 13.39 -6.18 -2.21
C VAL A 89 12.04 -6.06 -1.49
N LEU A 90 12.05 -6.22 -0.18
CA LEU A 90 10.91 -5.98 0.69
C LEU A 90 11.07 -4.62 1.37
N MET A 91 10.06 -3.79 1.26
CA MET A 91 9.91 -2.54 2.00
C MET A 91 9.06 -2.82 3.24
N VAL A 92 9.72 -3.06 4.40
CA VAL A 92 9.05 -3.47 5.65
C VAL A 92 8.60 -2.24 6.43
N GLY A 93 7.37 -1.82 6.15
CA GLY A 93 6.78 -0.55 6.58
C GLY A 93 6.90 0.53 5.50
N ARG A 94 5.95 1.47 5.52
CA ARG A 94 5.90 2.62 4.60
C ARG A 94 5.65 3.91 5.35
N ALA A 95 6.12 5.03 4.79
CA ALA A 95 5.77 6.35 5.25
C ALA A 95 4.35 6.72 4.79
N HIS A 96 3.64 7.50 5.60
CA HIS A 96 2.32 8.00 5.26
C HIS A 96 2.29 9.52 5.23
N TYR A 97 1.36 10.05 4.44
CA TYR A 97 1.16 11.49 4.34
C TYR A 97 0.79 12.13 5.69
N TYR A 98 -0.03 11.44 6.50
CA TYR A 98 -0.45 11.91 7.81
C TYR A 98 0.67 11.95 8.87
N GLU A 99 1.83 11.36 8.60
CA GLU A 99 3.01 11.47 9.48
C GLU A 99 3.73 12.83 9.33
N GLY A 100 3.25 13.70 8.44
CA GLY A 100 3.86 15.01 8.14
C GLY A 100 4.82 14.99 6.96
N HIS A 101 5.02 13.84 6.32
CA HIS A 101 5.82 13.73 5.11
C HIS A 101 5.13 14.38 3.91
N SER A 102 5.88 15.05 3.05
CA SER A 102 5.38 15.46 1.74
C SER A 102 5.05 14.21 0.90
N ILE A 103 4.13 14.37 -0.05
CA ILE A 103 3.75 13.28 -0.95
C ILE A 103 4.96 12.77 -1.76
N ASN A 104 5.95 13.63 -2.03
CA ASN A 104 7.19 13.27 -2.70
C ASN A 104 8.11 12.41 -1.82
N GLN A 105 8.17 12.70 -0.50
CA GLN A 105 8.91 11.86 0.45
C GLN A 105 8.27 10.48 0.62
N VAL A 106 6.94 10.42 0.69
CA VAL A 106 6.20 9.14 0.76
C VAL A 106 6.53 8.25 -0.45
N THR A 107 6.66 8.82 -1.64
CA THR A 107 6.89 8.10 -2.89
C THR A 107 8.35 7.97 -3.29
N PHE A 108 9.28 8.55 -2.53
CA PHE A 108 10.70 8.53 -2.81
C PHE A 108 11.28 7.11 -2.99
N PRO A 109 10.96 6.12 -2.14
CA PRO A 109 11.46 4.76 -2.28
C PRO A 109 11.15 4.14 -3.65
N ILE A 110 9.99 4.46 -4.25
CA ILE A 110 9.58 3.90 -5.55
C ILE A 110 10.53 4.36 -6.67
N ARG A 111 11.00 5.61 -6.62
CA ARG A 111 11.99 6.13 -7.57
C ARG A 111 13.36 5.45 -7.40
N VAL A 112 13.74 5.14 -6.16
CA VAL A 112 14.97 4.37 -5.88
C VAL A 112 14.84 2.94 -6.42
N PHE A 113 13.69 2.29 -6.27
CA PHE A 113 13.43 0.97 -6.85
C PHE A 113 13.56 0.97 -8.38
N LYS A 114 13.09 2.02 -9.06
CA LYS A 114 13.32 2.19 -10.50
C LYS A 114 14.82 2.15 -10.86
N HIS A 115 15.65 2.86 -10.11
CA HIS A 115 17.10 2.89 -10.33
C HIS A 115 17.79 1.55 -10.02
N LEU A 116 17.26 0.79 -9.05
CA LEU A 116 17.71 -0.58 -8.75
C LEU A 116 17.32 -1.61 -9.83
N GLY A 117 16.46 -1.21 -10.80
CA GLY A 117 16.03 -2.10 -11.88
C GLY A 117 14.75 -2.87 -11.61
N VAL A 118 13.99 -2.49 -10.58
CA VAL A 118 12.66 -3.09 -10.31
C VAL A 118 11.73 -2.85 -11.49
N ASP A 119 11.14 -3.91 -12.00
CA ASP A 119 10.14 -3.92 -13.07
C ASP A 119 8.71 -4.16 -12.58
N THR A 120 8.56 -4.72 -11.38
CA THR A 120 7.26 -5.07 -10.79
C THR A 120 7.18 -4.64 -9.32
N LEU A 121 6.12 -3.91 -8.98
CA LEU A 121 5.80 -3.45 -7.62
C LEU A 121 4.54 -4.13 -7.12
N VAL A 122 4.68 -4.85 -6.01
CA VAL A 122 3.55 -5.44 -5.27
C VAL A 122 3.32 -4.63 -4.01
N LEU A 123 2.11 -4.10 -3.84
CA LEU A 123 1.74 -3.30 -2.67
C LEU A 123 0.69 -4.05 -1.85
N THR A 124 0.91 -4.09 -0.53
CA THR A 124 -0.10 -4.58 0.41
C THR A 124 -0.46 -3.49 1.40
N ASN A 125 -1.71 -3.44 1.81
CA ASN A 125 -2.21 -2.47 2.78
C ASN A 125 -3.38 -3.03 3.60
N ALA A 126 -3.71 -2.33 4.69
CA ALA A 126 -4.95 -2.45 5.42
C ALA A 126 -5.92 -1.38 4.91
N ALA A 127 -7.20 -1.72 4.77
CA ALA A 127 -8.24 -0.81 4.29
C ALA A 127 -9.58 -1.05 4.99
N GLY A 128 -10.37 0.01 5.14
CA GLY A 128 -11.77 -0.07 5.56
C GLY A 128 -12.66 -0.52 4.40
N GLY A 129 -13.55 -1.49 4.64
CA GLY A 129 -14.53 -1.97 3.67
C GLY A 129 -15.68 -0.97 3.52
N LEU A 130 -15.86 -0.43 2.32
CA LEU A 130 -17.01 0.41 1.93
C LEU A 130 -18.12 -0.43 1.29
N ASN A 131 -17.74 -1.47 0.57
CA ASN A 131 -18.68 -2.40 -0.03
C ASN A 131 -19.28 -3.31 1.05
N PRO A 132 -20.62 -3.30 1.26
CA PRO A 132 -21.27 -4.08 2.31
C PRO A 132 -21.20 -5.60 2.11
N GLU A 133 -20.81 -6.08 0.94
CA GLU A 133 -20.61 -7.50 0.65
C GLU A 133 -19.24 -8.02 1.14
N TYR A 134 -18.33 -7.12 1.51
CA TYR A 134 -16.99 -7.48 1.99
C TYR A 134 -16.98 -7.68 3.50
N ALA A 135 -16.33 -8.73 3.94
CA ALA A 135 -16.16 -9.05 5.35
C ALA A 135 -14.76 -8.68 5.86
N VAL A 136 -14.65 -8.40 7.16
CA VAL A 136 -13.34 -8.24 7.81
C VAL A 136 -12.53 -9.52 7.61
N GLY A 137 -11.32 -9.38 7.12
CA GLY A 137 -10.45 -10.49 6.76
C GLY A 137 -10.45 -10.84 5.28
N ASP A 138 -11.38 -10.35 4.48
CA ASP A 138 -11.34 -10.54 3.03
C ASP A 138 -10.18 -9.80 2.39
N ILE A 139 -9.72 -10.30 1.24
CA ILE A 139 -8.67 -9.68 0.44
C ILE A 139 -9.30 -9.06 -0.81
N VAL A 140 -8.96 -7.81 -1.06
CA VAL A 140 -9.40 -7.08 -2.26
C VAL A 140 -8.20 -6.85 -3.18
N LEU A 141 -8.23 -7.47 -4.33
CA LEU A 141 -7.31 -7.24 -5.44
C LEU A 141 -7.73 -5.93 -6.12
N LEU A 142 -6.87 -4.92 -6.05
CA LEU A 142 -7.20 -3.61 -6.60
C LEU A 142 -7.12 -3.63 -8.12
N ASN A 143 -8.17 -3.14 -8.75
CA ASN A 143 -8.26 -3.00 -10.20
C ASN A 143 -8.35 -1.55 -10.66
N ASP A 144 -8.70 -0.61 -9.76
CA ASP A 144 -8.72 0.82 -10.00
C ASP A 144 -8.62 1.61 -8.68
N HIS A 145 -8.52 2.94 -8.76
CA HIS A 145 -8.52 3.81 -7.59
C HIS A 145 -9.18 5.16 -7.81
N ILE A 146 -9.62 5.77 -6.70
CA ILE A 146 -10.08 7.16 -6.64
C ILE A 146 -9.06 7.94 -5.80
N PHE A 147 -8.40 8.94 -6.41
CA PHE A 147 -7.39 9.77 -5.78
C PHE A 147 -7.87 11.21 -5.60
N LEU A 148 -8.82 11.44 -4.68
CA LEU A 148 -9.41 12.77 -4.46
C LEU A 148 -8.37 13.84 -4.14
N ALA A 149 -7.38 13.54 -3.30
CA ALA A 149 -6.29 14.46 -2.98
C ALA A 149 -5.48 14.85 -4.21
N GLY A 150 -5.22 13.91 -5.12
CA GLY A 150 -4.53 14.16 -6.40
C GLY A 150 -5.36 15.02 -7.34
N LEU A 151 -6.67 14.75 -7.44
CA LEU A 151 -7.61 15.57 -8.21
C LEU A 151 -7.72 17.00 -7.65
N ALA A 152 -7.58 17.17 -6.33
CA ALA A 152 -7.59 18.46 -5.64
C ALA A 152 -6.21 19.18 -5.66
N GLY A 153 -5.17 18.58 -6.26
CA GLY A 153 -3.87 19.21 -6.45
C GLY A 153 -2.71 18.68 -5.57
N THR A 154 -2.98 17.80 -4.59
CA THR A 154 -1.93 17.10 -3.83
C THR A 154 -1.49 15.86 -4.60
N HIS A 155 -0.60 16.04 -5.58
CA HIS A 155 -0.22 15.00 -6.53
C HIS A 155 1.30 14.80 -6.58
N PRO A 156 1.85 13.56 -6.54
CA PRO A 156 3.28 13.29 -6.46
C PRO A 156 4.07 13.67 -7.72
N LEU A 157 3.38 13.91 -8.84
CA LEU A 157 3.99 14.36 -10.10
C LEU A 157 3.78 15.86 -10.36
N ARG A 158 3.27 16.62 -9.38
CA ARG A 158 3.11 18.06 -9.50
C ARG A 158 4.49 18.74 -9.46
N GLY A 159 4.74 19.66 -10.39
CA GLY A 159 6.01 20.38 -10.52
C GLY A 159 6.75 20.03 -11.80
N PRO A 160 8.05 20.34 -11.92
CA PRO A 160 8.88 19.98 -13.07
C PRO A 160 8.94 18.46 -13.25
N ASN A 161 8.88 17.99 -14.51
CA ASN A 161 9.08 16.59 -14.81
C ASN A 161 10.58 16.26 -14.89
N THR A 162 10.94 15.06 -14.45
CA THR A 162 12.26 14.46 -14.65
C THR A 162 12.07 13.30 -15.62
N GLU A 163 12.47 13.49 -16.89
CA GLU A 163 12.22 12.53 -17.98
C GLU A 163 12.89 11.16 -17.76
N GLU A 164 13.96 11.12 -16.97
CA GLU A 164 14.63 9.87 -16.59
C GLU A 164 13.70 8.93 -15.78
N PHE A 165 12.72 9.48 -15.05
CA PHE A 165 11.71 8.67 -14.37
C PHE A 165 10.56 8.28 -15.30
N GLY A 166 10.17 9.15 -16.23
CA GLY A 166 9.06 8.86 -17.14
C GLY A 166 8.47 10.09 -17.82
N PRO A 167 7.39 9.90 -18.60
CA PRO A 167 6.76 10.96 -19.38
C PRO A 167 6.03 11.96 -18.48
N ARG A 168 5.92 13.22 -18.93
CA ARG A 168 5.22 14.29 -18.20
C ARG A 168 3.76 13.94 -17.87
N PHE A 169 3.09 13.19 -18.74
CA PHE A 169 1.68 12.83 -18.65
C PHE A 169 1.53 11.30 -18.78
N PRO A 170 1.79 10.53 -17.70
CA PRO A 170 1.63 9.07 -17.73
C PRO A 170 0.14 8.70 -17.77
N PRO A 171 -0.27 7.71 -18.58
CA PRO A 171 -1.61 7.15 -18.49
C PRO A 171 -1.77 6.33 -17.21
N LEU A 172 -2.97 6.32 -16.62
CA LEU A 172 -3.32 5.54 -15.44
C LEU A 172 -4.54 4.63 -15.66
N SER A 173 -5.15 4.64 -16.85
CA SER A 173 -6.28 3.76 -17.17
C SER A 173 -5.92 2.26 -17.15
N ASP A 174 -4.63 1.94 -17.21
CA ASP A 174 -4.05 0.60 -17.11
C ASP A 174 -3.11 0.46 -15.89
N ALA A 175 -3.37 1.23 -14.83
CA ALA A 175 -2.46 1.33 -13.68
C ALA A 175 -2.20 -0.03 -13.00
N TYR A 176 -3.21 -0.88 -12.96
CA TYR A 176 -3.15 -2.20 -12.34
C TYR A 176 -3.00 -3.29 -13.39
N ASP A 177 -1.85 -3.94 -13.43
CA ASP A 177 -1.50 -4.90 -14.46
C ASP A 177 -2.46 -6.10 -14.49
N LEU A 178 -3.12 -6.32 -15.62
CA LEU A 178 -4.13 -7.36 -15.78
C LEU A 178 -3.55 -8.77 -15.67
N GLU A 179 -2.33 -8.98 -16.18
CA GLU A 179 -1.69 -10.30 -16.09
C GLU A 179 -1.32 -10.65 -14.65
N LEU A 180 -0.77 -9.68 -13.89
CA LEU A 180 -0.49 -9.87 -12.47
C LEU A 180 -1.77 -10.19 -11.69
N ARG A 181 -2.88 -9.50 -11.97
CA ARG A 181 -4.19 -9.80 -11.36
C ARG A 181 -4.67 -11.22 -11.71
N ARG A 182 -4.51 -11.64 -12.95
CA ARG A 182 -4.82 -13.01 -13.37
C ARG A 182 -4.00 -14.06 -12.59
N GLN A 183 -2.71 -13.77 -12.34
CA GLN A 183 -1.86 -14.66 -11.56
C GLN A 183 -2.26 -14.72 -10.08
N VAL A 184 -2.80 -13.63 -9.50
CA VAL A 184 -3.39 -13.66 -8.15
C VAL A 184 -4.55 -14.64 -8.07
N HIS A 185 -5.49 -14.61 -9.03
CA HIS A 185 -6.62 -15.54 -9.04
C HIS A 185 -6.16 -17.00 -9.22
N ARG A 186 -5.07 -17.23 -9.95
CA ARG A 186 -4.47 -18.56 -10.07
C ARG A 186 -3.85 -18.99 -8.74
N ALA A 187 -2.98 -18.15 -8.16
CA ALA A 187 -2.34 -18.40 -6.89
C ALA A 187 -3.36 -18.61 -5.76
N TRP A 188 -4.46 -17.84 -5.75
CA TRP A 188 -5.54 -18.02 -4.78
C TRP A 188 -6.07 -19.46 -4.77
N ARG A 189 -6.34 -20.04 -5.94
CA ARG A 189 -6.83 -21.42 -6.05
C ARG A 189 -5.80 -22.47 -5.63
N GLU A 190 -4.50 -22.12 -5.68
CA GLU A 190 -3.39 -23.01 -5.34
C GLU A 190 -3.09 -23.01 -3.84
N VAL A 191 -3.22 -21.85 -3.17
CA VAL A 191 -2.75 -21.67 -1.79
C VAL A 191 -3.85 -21.60 -0.73
N MET A 192 -5.08 -21.23 -1.13
CA MET A 192 -6.17 -21.10 -0.15
C MET A 192 -6.89 -22.41 0.05
N ASP A 193 -7.14 -22.73 1.33
CA ASP A 193 -7.95 -23.89 1.70
C ASP A 193 -9.38 -23.69 1.20
N ALA A 194 -9.97 -24.72 0.59
CA ALA A 194 -11.36 -24.71 0.16
C ALA A 194 -12.37 -24.52 1.31
N LYS A 195 -11.94 -24.73 2.56
CA LYS A 195 -12.72 -24.48 3.77
C LYS A 195 -12.53 -23.07 4.35
N SER A 196 -11.64 -22.27 3.78
CA SER A 196 -11.46 -20.89 4.23
C SER A 196 -12.72 -20.08 3.96
N GLU A 197 -13.20 -19.36 4.98
CA GLU A 197 -14.31 -18.41 4.83
C GLU A 197 -13.89 -17.12 4.17
N ARG A 198 -12.57 -16.84 4.09
CA ARG A 198 -11.98 -15.66 3.47
C ARG A 198 -12.24 -15.66 1.97
N LYS A 199 -12.63 -14.51 1.44
CA LYS A 199 -12.87 -14.31 0.01
C LYS A 199 -11.80 -13.42 -0.63
N LEU A 200 -11.61 -13.61 -1.93
CA LEU A 200 -10.87 -12.71 -2.80
C LEU A 200 -11.88 -11.96 -3.67
N HIS A 201 -11.85 -10.64 -3.58
CA HIS A 201 -12.64 -9.73 -4.41
C HIS A 201 -11.73 -8.97 -5.38
N GLU A 202 -12.28 -8.36 -6.43
CA GLU A 202 -11.65 -7.26 -7.14
C GLU A 202 -12.43 -5.97 -6.85
N GLY A 203 -11.73 -4.84 -6.68
CA GLY A 203 -12.42 -3.61 -6.32
C GLY A 203 -11.56 -2.35 -6.43
N VAL A 204 -12.23 -1.22 -6.20
CA VAL A 204 -11.72 0.13 -6.31
C VAL A 204 -11.30 0.66 -4.94
N TYR A 205 -10.09 1.20 -4.87
CA TYR A 205 -9.55 1.78 -3.63
C TYR A 205 -9.69 3.30 -3.63
N ALA A 206 -10.29 3.88 -2.59
CA ALA A 206 -10.27 5.32 -2.35
C ALA A 206 -9.09 5.72 -1.46
N PHE A 207 -8.25 6.65 -1.92
CA PHE A 207 -7.20 7.25 -1.12
C PHE A 207 -7.71 8.46 -0.36
N VAL A 208 -7.46 8.49 0.95
CA VAL A 208 -7.67 9.64 1.84
C VAL A 208 -6.38 10.00 2.57
N GLY A 209 -6.23 11.27 2.98
CA GLY A 209 -4.98 11.74 3.60
C GLY A 209 -4.80 11.32 5.05
N GLY A 210 -5.86 10.99 5.79
CA GLY A 210 -5.81 10.78 7.23
C GLY A 210 -5.41 12.05 8.01
N PRO A 211 -5.07 11.95 9.30
CA PRO A 211 -4.99 10.76 10.16
C PRO A 211 -6.35 10.27 10.69
N THR A 212 -7.44 11.03 10.49
CA THR A 212 -8.76 10.60 10.95
C THR A 212 -9.34 9.54 10.04
N TYR A 213 -10.06 8.57 10.62
CA TYR A 213 -11.00 7.75 9.86
C TYR A 213 -12.16 8.62 9.36
N GLU A 214 -12.86 8.12 8.36
CA GLU A 214 -13.92 8.82 7.66
C GLU A 214 -15.18 8.96 8.53
N THR A 215 -15.88 10.06 8.37
CA THR A 215 -17.25 10.21 8.86
C THR A 215 -18.19 9.30 8.07
N ARG A 216 -19.36 8.98 8.66
CA ARG A 216 -20.40 8.21 7.97
C ARG A 216 -20.85 8.84 6.64
N ALA A 217 -20.78 10.18 6.53
CA ALA A 217 -21.12 10.88 5.30
C ALA A 217 -20.03 10.72 4.23
N GLU A 218 -18.75 10.81 4.63
CA GLU A 218 -17.62 10.55 3.74
C GLU A 218 -17.59 9.11 3.26
N CYS A 219 -17.86 8.12 4.15
CA CYS A 219 -17.99 6.72 3.73
C CYS A 219 -19.07 6.53 2.65
N ARG A 220 -20.26 7.12 2.84
CA ARG A 220 -21.31 7.06 1.82
C ARG A 220 -20.92 7.76 0.51
N MET A 221 -20.26 8.92 0.61
CA MET A 221 -19.79 9.64 -0.58
C MET A 221 -18.79 8.78 -1.37
N LEU A 222 -17.78 8.21 -0.72
CA LEU A 222 -16.78 7.38 -1.36
C LEU A 222 -17.40 6.13 -2.00
N HIS A 223 -18.31 5.47 -1.29
CA HIS A 223 -19.04 4.32 -1.82
C HIS A 223 -19.89 4.70 -3.04
N GLN A 224 -20.60 5.84 -3.00
CA GLN A 224 -21.39 6.35 -4.13
C GLN A 224 -20.53 6.73 -5.34
N LEU A 225 -19.28 7.14 -5.13
CA LEU A 225 -18.31 7.37 -6.20
C LEU A 225 -17.75 6.07 -6.80
N GLY A 226 -18.11 4.91 -6.26
CA GLY A 226 -17.71 3.61 -6.76
C GLY A 226 -16.50 2.99 -6.04
N ALA A 227 -16.10 3.49 -4.87
CA ALA A 227 -15.05 2.87 -4.08
C ALA A 227 -15.59 1.68 -3.27
N ASP A 228 -14.84 0.58 -3.25
CA ASP A 228 -15.11 -0.63 -2.48
C ASP A 228 -14.35 -0.66 -1.16
N VAL A 229 -13.18 -0.05 -1.11
CA VAL A 229 -12.35 0.07 0.09
C VAL A 229 -11.73 1.46 0.20
N VAL A 230 -11.37 1.86 1.43
CA VAL A 230 -10.74 3.16 1.71
C VAL A 230 -9.51 2.99 2.57
N GLY A 231 -8.49 3.80 2.32
CA GLY A 231 -7.30 3.83 3.16
C GLY A 231 -6.37 5.01 2.86
N MET A 232 -5.28 5.09 3.65
CA MET A 232 -4.44 6.30 3.75
C MET A 232 -3.05 6.11 3.11
N SER A 233 -2.91 5.20 2.11
CA SER A 233 -1.61 4.84 1.51
C SER A 233 -1.76 4.42 0.05
N THR A 234 -0.71 3.82 -0.52
CA THR A 234 -0.73 2.99 -1.75
C THR A 234 -0.90 3.76 -3.05
N VAL A 235 -1.94 4.60 -3.22
CA VAL A 235 -2.22 5.26 -4.50
C VAL A 235 -1.11 6.22 -4.94
N PRO A 236 -0.53 7.08 -4.09
CA PRO A 236 0.61 7.90 -4.49
C PRO A 236 1.80 7.08 -4.99
N GLU A 237 2.07 5.93 -4.36
CA GLU A 237 3.13 5.00 -4.75
C GLU A 237 2.84 4.38 -6.12
N ILE A 238 1.57 4.00 -6.39
CA ILE A 238 1.12 3.47 -7.68
C ILE A 238 1.32 4.50 -8.79
N VAL A 239 0.92 5.74 -8.56
CA VAL A 239 1.08 6.85 -9.52
C VAL A 239 2.55 7.02 -9.91
N VAL A 240 3.47 7.00 -8.93
CA VAL A 240 4.90 7.12 -9.19
C VAL A 240 5.47 5.87 -9.83
N ALA A 241 5.03 4.68 -9.46
CA ALA A 241 5.44 3.42 -10.08
C ALA A 241 5.06 3.40 -11.57
N ARG A 242 3.83 3.79 -11.91
CA ARG A 242 3.37 3.89 -13.30
C ARG A 242 4.12 4.96 -14.08
N HIS A 243 4.41 6.11 -13.47
CA HIS A 243 5.29 7.12 -14.06
C HIS A 243 6.67 6.55 -14.40
N CYS A 244 7.22 5.71 -13.53
CA CYS A 244 8.51 5.04 -13.71
C CYS A 244 8.45 3.81 -14.65
N GLY A 245 7.30 3.48 -15.23
CA GLY A 245 7.14 2.32 -16.11
C GLY A 245 7.16 0.97 -15.36
N ILE A 246 6.94 0.97 -14.06
CA ILE A 246 6.89 -0.24 -13.23
C ILE A 246 5.47 -0.84 -13.29
N ARG A 247 5.36 -2.15 -13.48
CA ARG A 247 4.10 -2.89 -13.39
C ARG A 247 3.62 -2.92 -11.96
N VAL A 248 2.31 -2.80 -11.74
CA VAL A 248 1.74 -2.68 -10.40
C VAL A 248 0.72 -3.77 -10.12
N LEU A 249 0.87 -4.39 -8.95
CA LEU A 249 -0.11 -5.24 -8.30
C LEU A 249 -0.38 -4.68 -6.90
N ALA A 250 -1.65 -4.54 -6.51
CA ALA A 250 -2.00 -4.07 -5.18
C ALA A 250 -3.10 -4.93 -4.55
N LEU A 251 -2.93 -5.23 -3.27
CA LEU A 251 -3.82 -6.06 -2.46
C LEU A 251 -4.16 -5.33 -1.16
N SER A 252 -5.44 -5.19 -0.87
CA SER A 252 -5.93 -4.64 0.38
C SER A 252 -6.51 -5.75 1.26
N LEU A 253 -6.18 -5.71 2.54
CA LEU A 253 -6.88 -6.50 3.56
C LEU A 253 -8.00 -5.64 4.14
N VAL A 254 -9.23 -6.15 4.14
CA VAL A 254 -10.35 -5.50 4.83
C VAL A 254 -10.17 -5.71 6.33
N THR A 255 -9.90 -4.63 7.06
CA THR A 255 -9.59 -4.68 8.51
C THR A 255 -10.74 -4.23 9.38
N ASN A 256 -11.67 -3.49 8.83
CA ASN A 256 -12.88 -3.01 9.50
C ASN A 256 -13.93 -2.68 8.43
N ASN A 257 -15.20 -2.68 8.80
CA ASN A 257 -16.27 -2.23 7.93
C ASN A 257 -16.60 -0.77 8.20
N ALA A 258 -16.66 0.04 7.16
CA ALA A 258 -17.10 1.43 7.24
C ALA A 258 -18.60 1.52 7.57
N VAL A 259 -18.98 2.51 8.37
CA VAL A 259 -20.39 2.72 8.74
C VAL A 259 -21.06 3.57 7.68
N LEU A 260 -21.92 2.97 6.87
CA LEU A 260 -22.68 3.65 5.82
C LEU A 260 -24.03 4.20 6.28
N SER A 261 -24.57 3.70 7.40
CA SER A 261 -25.86 4.20 7.93
C SER A 261 -25.75 5.66 8.35
N PRO A 262 -26.77 6.49 8.10
CA PRO A 262 -26.80 7.88 8.58
C PRO A 262 -26.63 7.99 10.09
N VAL A 263 -26.06 9.10 10.54
CA VAL A 263 -26.04 9.42 11.98
C VAL A 263 -27.47 9.59 12.46
N PRO A 264 -27.86 9.00 13.62
CA PRO A 264 -29.17 9.22 14.21
C PRO A 264 -29.44 10.71 14.44
N ARG A 265 -30.65 11.15 14.17
CA ARG A 265 -31.05 12.55 14.35
C ARG A 265 -31.41 12.81 15.82
N GLY A 266 -30.92 13.91 16.38
CA GLY A 266 -31.25 14.31 17.73
C GLY A 266 -32.71 14.73 17.93
N ASP A 267 -33.46 15.04 16.83
CA ASP A 267 -34.89 15.34 16.85
C ASP A 267 -35.79 14.09 16.66
N ASP A 268 -35.21 12.88 16.48
CA ASP A 268 -35.97 11.63 16.45
C ASP A 268 -36.48 11.28 17.85
N SER A 269 -37.81 11.12 18.00
CA SER A 269 -38.44 10.80 19.28
C SER A 269 -37.86 9.53 19.93
N ARG A 270 -37.50 8.53 19.12
CA ARG A 270 -36.86 7.29 19.57
C ARG A 270 -35.46 7.51 20.20
N ILE A 271 -34.81 8.62 19.85
CA ILE A 271 -33.49 9.01 20.37
C ILE A 271 -33.67 9.89 21.61
N GLN A 272 -34.65 10.80 21.61
CA GLN A 272 -34.92 11.73 22.71
C GLN A 272 -35.27 11.01 24.02
N GLU A 273 -35.93 9.86 23.92
CA GLU A 273 -36.35 9.06 25.09
C GLU A 273 -35.26 8.11 25.64
N LYS A 274 -34.10 8.00 24.93
CA LYS A 274 -33.04 7.09 25.35
C LYS A 274 -32.13 7.68 26.41
N PRO A 275 -31.70 6.87 27.38
CA PRO A 275 -30.65 7.25 28.34
C PRO A 275 -29.32 7.56 27.61
N ALA A 276 -28.53 8.49 28.12
CA ALA A 276 -27.25 8.89 27.51
C ALA A 276 -26.29 7.72 27.24
N LYS A 277 -26.26 6.70 28.12
CA LYS A 277 -25.45 5.49 27.92
C LYS A 277 -25.83 4.68 26.67
N GLU A 278 -27.13 4.66 26.33
CA GLU A 278 -27.59 3.96 25.10
C GLU A 278 -27.28 4.76 23.86
N LEU A 279 -27.26 6.10 23.92
CA LEU A 279 -26.84 6.97 22.82
C LEU A 279 -25.36 6.75 22.47
N ASP A 280 -24.51 6.64 23.48
CA ASP A 280 -23.10 6.33 23.29
C ASP A 280 -22.89 4.97 22.61
N ALA A 281 -23.67 3.95 22.94
CA ALA A 281 -23.59 2.64 22.33
C ALA A 281 -23.92 2.70 20.82
N ILE A 282 -24.98 3.43 20.43
CA ILE A 282 -25.39 3.62 19.04
C ILE A 282 -24.28 4.31 18.22
N LEU A 283 -23.56 5.26 18.82
CA LEU A 283 -22.51 6.01 18.15
C LEU A 283 -21.17 5.25 18.10
N ARG A 284 -20.97 4.26 18.99
CA ARG A 284 -19.78 3.41 19.01
C ARG A 284 -19.82 2.29 17.99
N GLU A 285 -21.01 1.89 17.53
CA GLU A 285 -21.17 0.83 16.55
C GLU A 285 -20.40 1.14 15.26
N GLY A 286 -19.50 0.23 14.87
CA GLY A 286 -18.65 0.35 13.69
C GLY A 286 -17.56 1.42 13.78
N LYS A 287 -17.24 1.94 14.96
CA LYS A 287 -16.15 2.88 15.16
C LYS A 287 -14.81 2.16 14.97
N ALA A 288 -14.14 2.43 13.82
CA ALA A 288 -12.83 1.88 13.54
C ALA A 288 -11.78 2.33 14.56
N ASN A 289 -10.87 1.44 14.93
CA ASN A 289 -9.69 1.76 15.73
C ASN A 289 -8.44 1.03 15.21
N HIS A 290 -7.27 1.55 15.55
CA HIS A 290 -6.00 1.02 15.03
C HIS A 290 -5.67 -0.38 15.59
N GLU A 291 -6.12 -0.73 16.77
CA GLU A 291 -5.90 -2.06 17.38
C GLU A 291 -6.62 -3.16 16.60
N GLU A 292 -7.87 -2.92 16.18
CA GLU A 292 -8.61 -3.84 15.31
C GLU A 292 -7.92 -4.03 13.96
N VAL A 293 -7.38 -2.96 13.38
CA VAL A 293 -6.62 -3.01 12.13
C VAL A 293 -5.38 -3.91 12.28
N LEU A 294 -4.63 -3.77 13.37
CA LEU A 294 -3.44 -4.58 13.63
C LEU A 294 -3.79 -6.06 13.87
N GLU A 295 -4.86 -6.33 14.61
CA GLU A 295 -5.29 -7.70 14.90
C GLU A 295 -5.81 -8.41 13.64
N ALA A 296 -6.65 -7.76 12.84
CA ALA A 296 -7.09 -8.29 11.55
C ALA A 296 -5.90 -8.57 10.63
N GLY A 297 -4.92 -7.65 10.58
CA GLY A 297 -3.67 -7.82 9.84
C GLY A 297 -2.89 -9.06 10.30
N ARG A 298 -2.75 -9.26 11.62
CA ARG A 298 -2.06 -10.41 12.21
C ARG A 298 -2.73 -11.74 11.83
N LEU A 299 -4.05 -11.81 11.89
CA LEU A 299 -4.83 -13.01 11.56
C LEU A 299 -4.76 -13.37 10.06
N ALA A 300 -4.68 -12.37 9.20
CA ALA A 300 -4.63 -12.57 7.75
C ALA A 300 -3.19 -12.65 7.18
N ALA A 301 -2.17 -12.32 7.98
CA ALA A 301 -0.79 -12.17 7.52
C ALA A 301 -0.26 -13.41 6.78
N ILE A 302 -0.53 -14.60 7.27
CA ILE A 302 -0.04 -15.85 6.67
C ILE A 302 -0.66 -16.06 5.30
N ASP A 303 -1.98 -15.88 5.17
CA ASP A 303 -2.68 -16.08 3.90
C ASP A 303 -2.25 -15.04 2.86
N MET A 304 -2.12 -13.78 3.26
CA MET A 304 -1.60 -12.72 2.39
C MET A 304 -0.16 -13.01 1.94
N GLN A 305 0.70 -13.48 2.86
CA GLN A 305 2.07 -13.85 2.52
C GLN A 305 2.12 -14.99 1.50
N ARG A 306 1.36 -16.07 1.73
CA ARG A 306 1.27 -17.20 0.80
C ARG A 306 0.78 -16.76 -0.57
N LEU A 307 -0.27 -15.93 -0.60
CA LEU A 307 -0.84 -15.42 -1.85
C LEU A 307 0.18 -14.57 -2.62
N VAL A 308 0.86 -13.64 -1.96
CA VAL A 308 1.86 -12.77 -2.60
C VAL A 308 3.04 -13.60 -3.11
N VAL A 309 3.60 -14.49 -2.28
CA VAL A 309 4.73 -15.35 -2.67
C VAL A 309 4.35 -16.20 -3.87
N GLN A 310 3.23 -16.92 -3.82
CA GLN A 310 2.79 -17.77 -4.92
C GLN A 310 2.50 -16.99 -6.19
N THR A 311 1.92 -15.79 -6.07
CA THR A 311 1.67 -14.91 -7.23
C THR A 311 2.97 -14.50 -7.91
N VAL A 312 3.98 -14.10 -7.13
CA VAL A 312 5.29 -13.71 -7.65
C VAL A 312 5.98 -14.93 -8.29
N SER A 313 5.98 -16.08 -7.60
CA SER A 313 6.53 -17.32 -8.15
C SER A 313 5.87 -17.73 -9.46
N ASN A 314 4.53 -17.71 -9.55
CA ASN A 314 3.80 -18.02 -10.78
C ASN A 314 4.11 -17.04 -11.92
N THR A 315 4.44 -15.79 -11.60
CA THR A 315 4.74 -14.76 -12.60
C THR A 315 6.13 -14.90 -13.18
N PHE A 316 7.13 -15.29 -12.37
CA PHE A 316 8.54 -15.23 -12.74
C PHE A 316 9.21 -16.59 -12.93
N ASN A 317 8.59 -17.72 -12.52
CA ASN A 317 9.15 -19.06 -12.74
C ASN A 317 8.93 -19.62 -14.15
N HIS A 318 8.30 -18.85 -15.05
CA HIS A 318 8.06 -19.25 -16.44
C HIS A 318 8.86 -18.41 -17.46
N ASP A 319 9.66 -17.47 -16.99
CA ASP A 319 10.67 -16.70 -17.77
C ASP A 319 12.06 -17.31 -17.58
#